data_555d1013db308fd735db1b3c2b6413af
#
_entry.id   555d1013db308fd735db1b3c2b6413af
#
_cell.length_a   1.000
_cell.length_b   1.000
_cell.length_c   1.000
_cell.angle_alpha   90.00
_cell.angle_beta   90.00
_cell.angle_gamma   90.00
#
_symmetry.space_group_name_H-M   'P 1'
#
loop_
_entity.id
_entity.type
_entity.pdbx_description
1 polymer ?
#
loop_
_entity_poly.entity_id
_entity_poly.type
_entity_poly.pdbx_seq_one_letter_code
_entity_poly.pdbx_strand_id
1 'polypeptide(L)'
;MHNVRKTVGDKVILDNVTLSFYPGAKIGVVGPNGAGKSTMLKLMAGLDRANNGDANLAKGATVGILLQEPPLDEDKTVMENVELAVHETKSMLKRYDEIGMAMAEPDADFDALLEEMGHLQTELEHRNAWEIDSMLEQAMDALQCPPGDADVKVLSGGERRRVALCKLLLEAPDLLLLDEPTNHLDAESVDWLEKHLKNYPGAVLAVTHDRYFLDNVAQWICEIDRGRLHPYEGNYS
;
A
#
# COMPACT_ATOMS: atom_id res chain seq x y z
N MET A 1 7.27 15.65 -4.82
CA MET A 1 6.50 16.94 -4.88
C MET A 1 7.49 18.07 -5.05
N HIS A 2 7.22 19.01 -5.95
CA HIS A 2 8.10 20.15 -6.21
C HIS A 2 7.29 21.46 -6.28
N ASN A 3 7.58 22.39 -5.36
CA ASN A 3 6.91 23.70 -5.23
C ASN A 3 5.39 23.62 -5.24
N VAL A 4 4.83 22.61 -4.56
CA VAL A 4 3.40 22.34 -4.57
C VAL A 4 2.67 23.36 -3.72
N ARG A 5 1.64 23.99 -4.33
CA ARG A 5 0.66 24.82 -3.63
C ARG A 5 -0.74 24.24 -3.85
N LYS A 6 -1.49 24.16 -2.76
CA LYS A 6 -2.89 23.72 -2.77
C LYS A 6 -3.76 24.66 -1.98
N THR A 7 -4.86 25.09 -2.59
CA THR A 7 -5.91 25.89 -1.93
C THR A 7 -7.23 25.17 -2.01
N VAL A 8 -8.09 25.37 -1.02
CA VAL A 8 -9.48 24.93 -1.02
C VAL A 8 -10.34 26.16 -0.69
N GLY A 9 -11.07 26.65 -1.66
CA GLY A 9 -11.66 27.99 -1.58
C GLY A 9 -10.56 29.03 -1.38
N ASP A 10 -10.73 29.91 -0.39
CA ASP A 10 -9.75 30.96 -0.05
C ASP A 10 -8.66 30.48 0.92
N LYS A 11 -8.76 29.26 1.43
CA LYS A 11 -7.81 28.71 2.41
C LYS A 11 -6.63 28.05 1.71
N VAL A 12 -5.42 28.52 2.01
CA VAL A 12 -4.18 27.85 1.60
C VAL A 12 -3.97 26.64 2.52
N ILE A 13 -3.88 25.45 1.93
CA ILE A 13 -3.67 24.17 2.63
C ILE A 13 -2.19 23.81 2.60
N LEU A 14 -1.55 23.90 1.42
CA LEU A 14 -0.11 23.70 1.23
C LEU A 14 0.45 24.91 0.50
N ASP A 15 1.60 25.40 0.93
CA ASP A 15 2.25 26.58 0.36
C ASP A 15 3.72 26.30 0.05
N ASN A 16 4.02 26.15 -1.24
CA ASN A 16 5.35 25.94 -1.76
C ASN A 16 6.07 24.73 -1.14
N VAL A 17 5.36 23.60 -1.02
CA VAL A 17 5.89 22.37 -0.42
C VAL A 17 6.75 21.61 -1.44
N THR A 18 8.01 21.37 -1.07
CA THR A 18 8.91 20.47 -1.80
C THR A 18 9.29 19.30 -0.90
N LEU A 19 9.06 18.08 -1.38
CA LEU A 19 9.38 16.85 -0.67
C LEU A 19 9.90 15.81 -1.69
N SER A 20 11.09 15.33 -1.43
CA SER A 20 11.70 14.21 -2.16
C SER A 20 12.28 13.23 -1.15
N PHE A 21 12.16 11.94 -1.41
CA PHE A 21 12.71 10.90 -0.55
C PHE A 21 13.18 9.72 -1.40
N TYR A 22 14.07 8.93 -0.80
CA TYR A 22 14.67 7.77 -1.45
C TYR A 22 13.77 6.55 -1.35
N PRO A 23 13.90 5.57 -2.26
CA PRO A 23 13.30 4.25 -2.10
C PRO A 23 13.66 3.66 -0.72
N GLY A 24 12.67 3.05 -0.08
CA GLY A 24 12.86 2.48 1.26
C GLY A 24 12.77 3.46 2.44
N ALA A 25 12.66 4.77 2.22
CA ALA A 25 12.51 5.75 3.29
C ALA A 25 11.24 5.51 4.11
N LYS A 26 11.33 5.69 5.45
CA LYS A 26 10.20 5.59 6.38
C LYS A 26 9.95 6.95 7.00
N ILE A 27 8.83 7.57 6.62
CA ILE A 27 8.54 8.96 6.94
C ILE A 27 7.24 9.05 7.73
N GLY A 28 7.30 9.62 8.92
CA GLY A 28 6.15 10.01 9.70
C GLY A 28 5.73 11.44 9.39
N VAL A 29 4.43 11.68 9.19
CA VAL A 29 3.89 13.04 8.98
C VAL A 29 3.03 13.42 10.15
N VAL A 30 3.39 14.51 10.78
CA VAL A 30 2.69 15.06 11.94
C VAL A 30 2.20 16.48 11.68
N GLY A 31 1.28 16.95 12.50
CA GLY A 31 0.73 18.29 12.42
C GLY A 31 -0.71 18.35 12.94
N PRO A 32 -1.23 19.55 13.21
CA PRO A 32 -2.58 19.73 13.74
C PRO A 32 -3.66 19.21 12.78
N ASN A 33 -4.85 18.96 13.31
CA ASN A 33 -5.99 18.61 12.49
C ASN A 33 -6.33 19.73 11.50
N GLY A 34 -6.58 19.36 10.25
CA GLY A 34 -6.84 20.32 9.17
C GLY A 34 -5.59 21.02 8.62
N ALA A 35 -4.38 20.59 9.01
CA ALA A 35 -3.11 21.13 8.48
C ALA A 35 -2.84 20.75 7.02
N GLY A 36 -3.59 19.79 6.45
CA GLY A 36 -3.42 19.36 5.06
C GLY A 36 -2.74 18.01 4.88
N LYS A 37 -2.55 17.22 5.95
CA LYS A 37 -1.90 15.90 5.90
C LYS A 37 -2.54 14.97 4.88
N SER A 38 -3.84 14.71 4.98
CA SER A 38 -4.58 13.85 4.03
C SER A 38 -4.64 14.44 2.62
N THR A 39 -4.65 15.76 2.48
CA THR A 39 -4.57 16.44 1.18
C THR A 39 -3.22 16.17 0.52
N MET A 40 -2.13 16.24 1.28
CA MET A 40 -0.80 15.92 0.80
C MET A 40 -0.70 14.47 0.31
N LEU A 41 -1.25 13.51 1.08
CA LEU A 41 -1.29 12.10 0.64
C LEU A 41 -2.06 11.93 -0.67
N LYS A 42 -3.23 12.58 -0.80
CA LYS A 42 -4.04 12.53 -2.03
C LYS A 42 -3.32 13.13 -3.24
N LEU A 43 -2.59 14.22 -3.06
CA LEU A 43 -1.77 14.81 -4.11
C LEU A 43 -0.64 13.86 -4.54
N MET A 44 0.03 13.21 -3.60
CA MET A 44 1.10 12.25 -3.88
C MET A 44 0.57 10.97 -4.55
N ALA A 45 -0.65 10.56 -4.22
CA ALA A 45 -1.32 9.43 -4.86
C ALA A 45 -1.91 9.75 -6.25
N GLY A 46 -1.87 11.03 -6.68
CA GLY A 46 -2.50 11.45 -7.93
C GLY A 46 -4.03 11.53 -7.87
N LEU A 47 -4.63 11.42 -6.68
CA LEU A 47 -6.09 11.51 -6.47
C LEU A 47 -6.60 12.94 -6.40
N ASP A 48 -5.69 13.91 -6.25
CA ASP A 48 -6.00 15.34 -6.26
C ASP A 48 -4.91 16.06 -7.07
N ARG A 49 -5.18 17.30 -7.47
CA ARG A 49 -4.24 18.13 -8.25
C ARG A 49 -3.82 19.36 -7.46
N ALA A 50 -2.54 19.69 -7.57
CA ALA A 50 -2.01 20.94 -7.06
C ALA A 50 -2.54 22.14 -7.89
N ASN A 51 -2.69 23.30 -7.24
CA ASN A 51 -2.99 24.54 -7.95
C ASN A 51 -1.73 25.09 -8.65
N ASN A 52 -0.56 24.80 -8.08
CA ASN A 52 0.74 25.11 -8.64
C ASN A 52 1.77 24.07 -8.19
N GLY A 53 2.83 23.87 -8.98
CA GLY A 53 3.84 22.86 -8.76
C GLY A 53 3.38 21.47 -9.17
N ASP A 54 4.23 20.48 -8.98
CA ASP A 54 4.05 19.11 -9.45
C ASP A 54 4.23 18.08 -8.34
N ALA A 55 3.39 17.04 -8.37
CA ALA A 55 3.53 15.85 -7.55
C ALA A 55 3.63 14.63 -8.47
N ASN A 56 4.86 14.25 -8.81
CA ASN A 56 5.14 13.17 -9.74
C ASN A 56 5.89 12.04 -9.06
N LEU A 57 5.51 10.81 -9.36
CA LEU A 57 6.28 9.62 -9.02
C LEU A 57 7.46 9.46 -9.99
N ALA A 58 8.48 8.74 -9.56
CA ALA A 58 9.53 8.28 -10.46
C ALA A 58 8.92 7.43 -11.59
N LYS A 59 9.54 7.46 -12.76
CA LYS A 59 9.04 6.70 -13.92
C LYS A 59 9.01 5.21 -13.62
N GLY A 60 7.85 4.60 -13.76
CA GLY A 60 7.62 3.16 -13.50
C GLY A 60 7.34 2.81 -12.05
N ALA A 61 7.43 3.77 -11.11
CA ALA A 61 7.09 3.52 -9.72
C ALA A 61 5.58 3.45 -9.51
N THR A 62 5.16 2.57 -8.60
CA THR A 62 3.78 2.38 -8.20
C THR A 62 3.49 3.08 -6.88
N VAL A 63 2.24 3.50 -6.67
CA VAL A 63 1.79 4.12 -5.43
C VAL A 63 0.50 3.47 -4.96
N GLY A 64 0.42 3.22 -3.66
CA GLY A 64 -0.80 2.79 -3.01
C GLY A 64 -1.12 3.69 -1.81
N ILE A 65 -2.41 3.88 -1.54
CA ILE A 65 -2.88 4.76 -0.47
C ILE A 65 -3.99 4.11 0.35
N LEU A 66 -3.83 4.15 1.68
CA LEU A 66 -4.90 3.85 2.62
C LEU A 66 -5.63 5.14 2.96
N LEU A 67 -6.86 5.28 2.48
CA LEU A 67 -7.75 6.39 2.82
C LEU A 67 -8.52 6.09 4.13
N GLN A 68 -9.14 7.11 4.72
CA GLN A 68 -10.04 6.93 5.86
C GLN A 68 -11.23 6.04 5.52
N GLU A 69 -11.80 6.21 4.33
CA GLU A 69 -12.84 5.37 3.75
C GLU A 69 -12.29 4.70 2.49
N PRO A 70 -11.61 3.55 2.61
CA PRO A 70 -11.01 2.92 1.46
C PRO A 70 -12.08 2.25 0.58
N PRO A 71 -11.97 2.38 -0.75
CA PRO A 71 -12.86 1.68 -1.66
C PRO A 71 -12.54 0.18 -1.67
N LEU A 72 -13.56 -0.63 -1.48
CA LEU A 72 -13.56 -2.07 -1.74
C LEU A 72 -14.61 -2.38 -2.80
N ASP A 73 -14.41 -3.45 -3.56
CA ASP A 73 -15.39 -3.93 -4.50
C ASP A 73 -16.57 -4.57 -3.74
N GLU A 74 -17.71 -3.90 -3.78
CA GLU A 74 -18.90 -4.30 -3.02
C GLU A 74 -19.57 -5.57 -3.56
N ASP A 75 -19.26 -5.98 -4.77
CA ASP A 75 -19.80 -7.20 -5.38
C ASP A 75 -18.93 -8.44 -5.12
N LYS A 76 -17.91 -8.30 -4.29
CA LYS A 76 -16.95 -9.34 -3.91
C LYS A 76 -16.93 -9.59 -2.40
N THR A 77 -16.50 -10.79 -2.03
CA THR A 77 -16.21 -11.16 -0.65
C THR A 77 -14.92 -10.51 -0.15
N VAL A 78 -14.63 -10.67 1.12
CA VAL A 78 -13.38 -10.21 1.75
C VAL A 78 -12.17 -10.84 1.06
N MET A 79 -12.17 -12.18 0.89
CA MET A 79 -11.07 -12.91 0.24
C MET A 79 -10.88 -12.45 -1.20
N GLU A 80 -11.95 -12.36 -1.98
CA GLU A 80 -11.88 -11.90 -3.37
C GLU A 80 -11.32 -10.48 -3.50
N ASN A 81 -11.63 -9.58 -2.54
CA ASN A 81 -11.04 -8.24 -2.49
C ASN A 81 -9.54 -8.28 -2.19
N VAL A 82 -9.11 -9.11 -1.24
CA VAL A 82 -7.70 -9.26 -0.89
C VAL A 82 -6.93 -9.91 -2.04
N GLU A 83 -7.49 -10.90 -2.71
CA GLU A 83 -6.89 -11.57 -3.86
C GLU A 83 -6.64 -10.65 -5.06
N LEU A 84 -7.40 -9.54 -5.19
CA LEU A 84 -7.12 -8.54 -6.22
C LEU A 84 -5.70 -8.00 -6.14
N ALA A 85 -5.11 -7.92 -4.94
CA ALA A 85 -3.74 -7.47 -4.73
C ALA A 85 -2.70 -8.36 -5.42
N VAL A 86 -3.00 -9.63 -5.55
CA VAL A 86 -2.09 -10.67 -6.06
C VAL A 86 -2.61 -11.33 -7.33
N HIS A 87 -3.58 -10.70 -7.97
CA HIS A 87 -4.26 -11.25 -9.16
C HIS A 87 -3.30 -11.62 -10.29
N GLU A 88 -2.33 -10.77 -10.57
CA GLU A 88 -1.33 -11.04 -11.61
C GLU A 88 -0.52 -12.30 -11.29
N THR A 89 -0.05 -12.44 -10.06
CA THR A 89 0.71 -13.61 -9.60
C THR A 89 -0.13 -14.88 -9.63
N LYS A 90 -1.39 -14.81 -9.20
CA LYS A 90 -2.32 -15.96 -9.30
C LYS A 90 -2.62 -16.34 -10.76
N SER A 91 -2.71 -15.36 -11.65
CA SER A 91 -2.87 -15.61 -13.09
C SER A 91 -1.65 -16.32 -13.70
N MET A 92 -0.44 -15.94 -13.27
CA MET A 92 0.80 -16.61 -13.68
C MET A 92 0.87 -18.04 -13.17
N LEU A 93 0.50 -18.30 -11.91
CA LEU A 93 0.41 -19.66 -11.36
C LEU A 93 -0.55 -20.53 -12.15
N LYS A 94 -1.74 -20.01 -12.42
CA LYS A 94 -2.74 -20.70 -13.24
C LYS A 94 -2.20 -21.04 -14.63
N ARG A 95 -1.53 -20.06 -15.27
CA ARG A 95 -0.92 -20.28 -16.60
C ARG A 95 0.18 -21.33 -16.54
N TYR A 96 0.99 -21.36 -15.49
CA TYR A 96 2.02 -22.36 -15.28
C TYR A 96 1.42 -23.78 -15.20
N ASP A 97 0.32 -23.96 -14.46
CA ASP A 97 -0.39 -25.22 -14.35
C ASP A 97 -1.03 -25.64 -15.70
N GLU A 98 -1.64 -24.69 -16.42
CA GLU A 98 -2.20 -24.93 -17.75
C GLU A 98 -1.15 -25.42 -18.75
N ILE A 99 0.07 -24.84 -18.72
CA ILE A 99 1.19 -25.30 -19.56
C ILE A 99 1.58 -26.73 -19.20
N GLY A 100 1.67 -27.04 -17.90
CA GLY A 100 1.96 -28.40 -17.45
C GLY A 100 0.96 -29.42 -17.96
N MET A 101 -0.34 -29.08 -18.01
CA MET A 101 -1.38 -29.94 -18.60
C MET A 101 -1.25 -30.01 -20.12
N ALA A 102 -1.00 -28.88 -20.79
CA ALA A 102 -0.88 -28.84 -22.26
C ALA A 102 0.31 -29.66 -22.79
N MET A 103 1.41 -29.74 -22.03
CA MET A 103 2.58 -30.56 -22.40
C MET A 103 2.29 -32.06 -22.43
N ALA A 104 1.19 -32.53 -21.83
CA ALA A 104 0.77 -33.90 -21.85
C ALA A 104 -0.06 -34.26 -23.11
N GLU A 105 -0.47 -33.27 -23.91
CA GLU A 105 -1.25 -33.51 -25.13
C GLU A 105 -0.34 -34.03 -26.27
N PRO A 106 -0.83 -34.97 -27.11
CA PRO A 106 -0.03 -35.62 -28.16
C PRO A 106 0.51 -34.65 -29.23
N ASP A 107 -0.18 -33.56 -29.49
CA ASP A 107 0.14 -32.59 -30.53
C ASP A 107 0.75 -31.30 -29.94
N ALA A 108 1.24 -31.33 -28.70
CA ALA A 108 1.81 -30.16 -28.02
C ALA A 108 3.13 -29.71 -28.68
N ASP A 109 3.28 -28.41 -28.86
CA ASP A 109 4.56 -27.79 -29.15
C ASP A 109 5.40 -27.73 -27.86
N PHE A 110 6.08 -28.83 -27.58
CA PHE A 110 6.80 -29.04 -26.32
C PHE A 110 7.90 -27.99 -26.09
N ASP A 111 8.61 -27.61 -27.16
CA ASP A 111 9.73 -26.64 -27.02
C ASP A 111 9.23 -25.24 -26.67
N ALA A 112 8.16 -24.76 -27.32
CA ALA A 112 7.56 -23.47 -27.03
C ALA A 112 6.94 -23.43 -25.62
N LEU A 113 6.25 -24.50 -25.21
CA LEU A 113 5.66 -24.59 -23.86
C LEU A 113 6.74 -24.66 -22.77
N LEU A 114 7.84 -25.36 -23.02
CA LEU A 114 8.96 -25.44 -22.08
C LEU A 114 9.65 -24.08 -21.89
N GLU A 115 9.83 -23.32 -22.96
CA GLU A 115 10.39 -21.97 -22.90
C GLU A 115 9.48 -21.02 -22.10
N GLU A 116 8.17 -21.01 -22.37
CA GLU A 116 7.19 -20.23 -21.63
C GLU A 116 7.17 -20.61 -20.15
N MET A 117 7.18 -21.90 -19.84
CA MET A 117 7.21 -22.43 -18.48
C MET A 117 8.45 -21.95 -17.70
N GLY A 118 9.62 -21.95 -18.34
CA GLY A 118 10.87 -21.48 -17.74
C GLY A 118 10.84 -19.99 -17.39
N HIS A 119 10.27 -19.17 -18.29
CA HIS A 119 10.08 -17.74 -18.01
C HIS A 119 9.12 -17.51 -16.85
N LEU A 120 7.97 -18.18 -16.85
CA LEU A 120 6.99 -18.07 -15.77
C LEU A 120 7.55 -18.55 -14.43
N GLN A 121 8.31 -19.65 -14.42
CA GLN A 121 8.93 -20.15 -13.19
C GLN A 121 9.87 -19.10 -12.57
N THR A 122 10.70 -18.46 -13.39
CA THR A 122 11.62 -17.41 -12.91
C THR A 122 10.86 -16.25 -12.28
N GLU A 123 9.78 -15.78 -12.93
CA GLU A 123 8.95 -14.69 -12.41
C GLU A 123 8.20 -15.09 -11.12
N LEU A 124 7.67 -16.31 -11.05
CA LEU A 124 6.98 -16.85 -9.88
C LEU A 124 7.93 -17.01 -8.67
N GLU A 125 9.17 -17.43 -8.90
CA GLU A 125 10.21 -17.52 -7.86
C GLU A 125 10.58 -16.12 -7.32
N HIS A 126 10.75 -15.14 -8.20
CA HIS A 126 11.02 -13.74 -7.80
C HIS A 126 9.90 -13.14 -6.94
N ARG A 127 8.66 -13.56 -7.15
CA ARG A 127 7.48 -13.08 -6.42
C ARG A 127 7.14 -13.92 -5.19
N ASN A 128 7.91 -14.97 -4.87
CA ASN A 128 7.57 -15.97 -3.85
C ASN A 128 6.15 -16.55 -4.03
N ALA A 129 5.74 -16.73 -5.29
CA ALA A 129 4.36 -17.02 -5.65
C ALA A 129 3.83 -18.35 -5.10
N TRP A 130 4.72 -19.31 -4.85
CA TRP A 130 4.36 -20.63 -4.32
C TRP A 130 3.78 -20.60 -2.90
N GLU A 131 4.07 -19.53 -2.13
CA GLU A 131 3.59 -19.34 -0.76
C GLU A 131 2.47 -18.29 -0.69
N ILE A 132 1.91 -17.86 -1.83
CA ILE A 132 1.04 -16.70 -1.88
C ILE A 132 -0.24 -16.87 -1.05
N ASP A 133 -0.85 -18.04 -1.08
CA ASP A 133 -2.07 -18.32 -0.29
C ASP A 133 -1.78 -18.28 1.21
N SER A 134 -0.63 -18.82 1.64
CA SER A 134 -0.18 -18.73 3.03
C SER A 134 0.12 -17.28 3.44
N MET A 135 0.69 -16.47 2.55
CA MET A 135 0.95 -15.06 2.81
C MET A 135 -0.36 -14.26 2.96
N LEU A 136 -1.37 -14.55 2.13
CA LEU A 136 -2.70 -13.96 2.24
C LEU A 136 -3.35 -14.28 3.59
N GLU A 137 -3.39 -15.57 3.97
CA GLU A 137 -3.96 -16.02 5.23
C GLU A 137 -3.24 -15.40 6.43
N GLN A 138 -1.91 -15.38 6.44
CA GLN A 138 -1.12 -14.77 7.51
C GLN A 138 -1.36 -13.27 7.65
N ALA A 139 -1.46 -12.53 6.55
CA ALA A 139 -1.72 -11.09 6.58
C ALA A 139 -3.15 -10.79 7.07
N MET A 140 -4.12 -11.58 6.60
CA MET A 140 -5.51 -11.44 7.03
C MET A 140 -5.69 -11.76 8.52
N ASP A 141 -5.03 -12.80 9.02
CA ASP A 141 -5.07 -13.20 10.43
C ASP A 141 -4.39 -12.15 11.31
N ALA A 142 -3.19 -11.71 10.95
CA ALA A 142 -2.43 -10.69 11.67
C ALA A 142 -3.17 -9.34 11.80
N LEU A 143 -3.93 -8.96 10.78
CA LEU A 143 -4.75 -7.74 10.79
C LEU A 143 -6.18 -8.00 11.28
N GLN A 144 -6.48 -9.21 11.74
CA GLN A 144 -7.81 -9.61 12.19
C GLN A 144 -8.91 -9.23 11.19
N CYS A 145 -8.69 -9.53 9.92
CA CYS A 145 -9.68 -9.33 8.88
C CYS A 145 -10.92 -10.20 9.16
N PRO A 146 -12.12 -9.78 8.73
CA PRO A 146 -13.30 -10.63 8.76
C PRO A 146 -13.09 -11.93 7.97
N PRO A 147 -13.91 -12.98 8.21
CA PRO A 147 -13.86 -14.21 7.44
C PRO A 147 -13.85 -13.95 5.93
N GLY A 148 -13.04 -14.72 5.19
CA GLY A 148 -12.83 -14.50 3.76
C GLY A 148 -14.09 -14.61 2.90
N ASP A 149 -15.09 -15.37 3.33
CA ASP A 149 -16.40 -15.54 2.69
C ASP A 149 -17.43 -14.47 3.07
N ALA A 150 -17.08 -13.54 3.99
CA ALA A 150 -17.97 -12.45 4.36
C ALA A 150 -18.21 -11.46 3.21
N ASP A 151 -19.46 -11.02 3.08
CA ASP A 151 -19.85 -9.97 2.13
C ASP A 151 -19.33 -8.60 2.62
N VAL A 152 -18.62 -7.90 1.76
CA VAL A 152 -18.05 -6.58 2.07
C VAL A 152 -19.15 -5.55 2.42
N LYS A 153 -20.37 -5.69 1.88
CA LYS A 153 -21.50 -4.76 2.13
C LYS A 153 -21.91 -4.70 3.61
N VAL A 154 -21.74 -5.81 4.34
CA VAL A 154 -22.18 -5.90 5.75
C VAL A 154 -21.09 -5.51 6.75
N LEU A 155 -19.88 -5.23 6.29
CA LEU A 155 -18.75 -4.90 7.14
C LEU A 155 -18.89 -3.51 7.76
N SER A 156 -18.49 -3.41 9.02
CA SER A 156 -18.27 -2.12 9.69
C SER A 156 -17.14 -1.33 9.02
N GLY A 157 -17.09 -0.01 9.24
CA GLY A 157 -16.02 0.83 8.71
C GLY A 157 -14.62 0.38 9.13
N GLY A 158 -14.46 -0.08 10.38
CA GLY A 158 -13.19 -0.62 10.88
C GLY A 158 -12.77 -1.92 10.18
N GLU A 159 -13.70 -2.83 9.95
CA GLU A 159 -13.45 -4.08 9.22
C GLU A 159 -13.09 -3.80 7.75
N ARG A 160 -13.85 -2.95 7.06
CA ARG A 160 -13.51 -2.51 5.69
C ARG A 160 -12.09 -1.95 5.61
N ARG A 161 -11.70 -1.17 6.63
CA ARG A 161 -10.37 -0.56 6.69
C ARG A 161 -9.27 -1.60 6.89
N ARG A 162 -9.46 -2.61 7.75
CA ARG A 162 -8.50 -3.71 7.92
C ARG A 162 -8.32 -4.52 6.65
N VAL A 163 -9.40 -4.85 5.96
CA VAL A 163 -9.36 -5.53 4.65
C VAL A 163 -8.61 -4.70 3.60
N ALA A 164 -8.87 -3.40 3.53
CA ALA A 164 -8.19 -2.51 2.59
C ALA A 164 -6.70 -2.34 2.92
N LEU A 165 -6.34 -2.27 4.20
CA LEU A 165 -4.94 -2.24 4.63
C LEU A 165 -4.25 -3.54 4.24
N CYS A 166 -4.85 -4.70 4.54
CA CYS A 166 -4.34 -6.01 4.15
C CYS A 166 -4.07 -6.08 2.66
N LYS A 167 -5.06 -5.75 1.84
CA LYS A 167 -4.94 -5.69 0.37
C LYS A 167 -3.77 -4.81 -0.06
N LEU A 168 -3.69 -3.59 0.48
CA LEU A 168 -2.68 -2.61 0.11
C LEU A 168 -1.24 -3.07 0.45
N LEU A 169 -1.05 -3.73 1.61
CA LEU A 169 0.25 -4.28 2.00
C LEU A 169 0.68 -5.43 1.10
N LEU A 170 -0.27 -6.24 0.63
CA LEU A 170 -0.02 -7.35 -0.29
C LEU A 170 0.25 -6.89 -1.74
N GLU A 171 -0.33 -5.76 -2.16
CA GLU A 171 0.00 -5.12 -3.44
C GLU A 171 1.46 -4.65 -3.49
N ALA A 172 2.04 -4.37 -2.34
CA ALA A 172 3.44 -3.98 -2.15
C ALA A 172 3.94 -2.87 -3.12
N PRO A 173 3.25 -1.70 -3.19
CA PRO A 173 3.68 -0.61 -4.09
C PRO A 173 5.03 -0.01 -3.69
N ASP A 174 5.74 0.63 -4.63
CA ASP A 174 7.02 1.30 -4.36
C ASP A 174 6.89 2.48 -3.39
N LEU A 175 5.71 3.11 -3.35
CA LEU A 175 5.35 4.15 -2.39
C LEU A 175 4.04 3.81 -1.70
N LEU A 176 4.11 3.61 -0.39
CA LEU A 176 2.97 3.32 0.48
C LEU A 176 2.58 4.56 1.27
N LEU A 177 1.37 5.04 1.07
CA LEU A 177 0.80 6.21 1.74
C LEU A 177 -0.28 5.76 2.72
N LEU A 178 -0.08 6.02 4.01
CA LEU A 178 -0.96 5.55 5.08
C LEU A 178 -1.56 6.74 5.85
N ASP A 179 -2.87 6.87 5.85
CA ASP A 179 -3.59 7.88 6.65
C ASP A 179 -4.17 7.20 7.89
N GLU A 180 -3.59 7.47 9.08
CA GLU A 180 -3.95 6.89 10.37
C GLU A 180 -4.00 5.34 10.36
N PRO A 181 -2.93 4.64 10.00
CA PRO A 181 -2.97 3.19 9.76
C PRO A 181 -3.27 2.35 11.00
N THR A 182 -2.98 2.86 12.21
CA THR A 182 -3.21 2.16 13.48
C THR A 182 -4.65 2.25 13.98
N ASN A 183 -5.48 3.13 13.39
CA ASN A 183 -6.87 3.24 13.79
C ASN A 183 -7.64 1.94 13.52
N HIS A 184 -8.41 1.50 14.52
CA HIS A 184 -9.19 0.26 14.51
C HIS A 184 -8.37 -1.04 14.51
N LEU A 185 -7.07 -0.96 14.82
CA LEU A 185 -6.22 -2.12 15.08
C LEU A 185 -6.05 -2.33 16.58
N ASP A 186 -5.92 -3.57 16.99
CA ASP A 186 -5.50 -3.92 18.34
C ASP A 186 -3.97 -3.90 18.47
N ALA A 187 -3.46 -4.10 19.69
CA ALA A 187 -2.03 -4.01 19.96
C ALA A 187 -1.19 -5.04 19.19
N GLU A 188 -1.72 -6.24 18.97
CA GLU A 188 -1.03 -7.31 18.24
C GLU A 188 -0.92 -6.99 16.76
N SER A 189 -2.02 -6.50 16.16
CA SER A 189 -2.04 -6.04 14.76
C SER A 189 -1.14 -4.83 14.54
N VAL A 190 -1.08 -3.90 15.50
CA VAL A 190 -0.15 -2.75 15.43
C VAL A 190 1.30 -3.22 15.47
N ASP A 191 1.68 -4.12 16.39
CA ASP A 191 3.04 -4.66 16.49
C ASP A 191 3.46 -5.40 15.20
N TRP A 192 2.55 -6.18 14.63
CA TRP A 192 2.78 -6.84 13.35
C TRP A 192 2.98 -5.83 12.21
N LEU A 193 2.11 -4.79 12.14
CA LEU A 193 2.20 -3.75 11.13
C LEU A 193 3.53 -2.98 11.22
N GLU A 194 3.96 -2.62 12.42
CA GLU A 194 5.25 -1.96 12.66
C GLU A 194 6.42 -2.80 12.13
N LYS A 195 6.44 -4.11 12.45
CA LYS A 195 7.46 -5.03 11.95
C LYS A 195 7.43 -5.17 10.45
N HIS A 196 6.23 -5.26 9.86
CA HIS A 196 6.06 -5.33 8.42
C HIS A 196 6.58 -4.07 7.72
N LEU A 197 6.22 -2.88 8.22
CA LEU A 197 6.63 -1.61 7.63
C LEU A 197 8.13 -1.32 7.79
N LYS A 198 8.76 -1.74 8.89
CA LYS A 198 10.21 -1.66 9.05
C LYS A 198 10.97 -2.40 7.94
N ASN A 199 10.47 -3.57 7.56
CA ASN A 199 11.08 -4.44 6.56
C ASN A 199 10.54 -4.19 5.14
N TYR A 200 9.59 -3.27 4.99
CA TYR A 200 8.98 -2.97 3.71
C TYR A 200 10.02 -2.41 2.73
N PRO A 201 10.17 -2.98 1.52
CA PRO A 201 11.23 -2.58 0.60
C PRO A 201 10.99 -1.19 -0.02
N GLY A 202 9.73 -0.80 -0.19
CA GLY A 202 9.33 0.49 -0.71
C GLY A 202 9.41 1.62 0.31
N ALA A 203 9.20 2.84 -0.16
CA ALA A 203 9.06 4.00 0.71
C ALA A 203 7.69 3.97 1.41
N VAL A 204 7.67 4.37 2.69
CA VAL A 204 6.45 4.49 3.49
C VAL A 204 6.32 5.91 3.99
N LEU A 205 5.15 6.49 3.80
CA LEU A 205 4.77 7.77 4.38
C LEU A 205 3.48 7.58 5.17
N ALA A 206 3.57 7.70 6.50
CA ALA A 206 2.46 7.48 7.42
C ALA A 206 2.07 8.77 8.13
N VAL A 207 0.81 9.14 8.01
CA VAL A 207 0.18 10.19 8.82
C VAL A 207 -0.45 9.52 10.03
N THR A 208 -0.01 9.87 11.22
CA THR A 208 -0.63 9.34 12.46
C THR A 208 -0.36 10.24 13.65
N HIS A 209 -1.18 10.13 14.67
CA HIS A 209 -0.99 10.72 15.99
C HIS A 209 -0.39 9.74 17.00
N ASP A 210 -0.19 8.50 16.61
CA ASP A 210 0.42 7.46 17.42
C ASP A 210 1.95 7.65 17.45
N ARG A 211 2.46 8.19 18.57
CA ARG A 211 3.88 8.46 18.75
C ARG A 211 4.71 7.20 18.84
N TYR A 212 4.21 6.14 19.47
CA TYR A 212 4.93 4.88 19.59
C TYR A 212 5.12 4.22 18.22
N PHE A 213 4.08 4.24 17.40
CA PHE A 213 4.17 3.78 16.03
C PHE A 213 5.23 4.58 15.23
N LEU A 214 5.24 5.91 15.36
CA LEU A 214 6.24 6.75 14.68
C LEU A 214 7.67 6.46 15.18
N ASP A 215 7.87 6.30 16.48
CA ASP A 215 9.18 5.97 17.04
C ASP A 215 9.68 4.60 16.57
N ASN A 216 8.78 3.66 16.35
CA ASN A 216 9.13 2.32 15.92
C ASN A 216 9.36 2.22 14.40
N VAL A 217 8.68 2.99 13.57
CA VAL A 217 8.68 2.82 12.11
C VAL A 217 9.44 3.94 11.39
N ALA A 218 9.28 5.20 11.83
CA ALA A 218 9.82 6.35 11.10
C ALA A 218 11.33 6.54 11.30
N GLN A 219 12.00 6.92 10.24
CA GLN A 219 13.39 7.38 10.20
C GLN A 219 13.48 8.90 10.04
N TRP A 220 12.40 9.48 9.54
CA TRP A 220 12.23 10.90 9.32
C TRP A 220 10.85 11.34 9.78
N ILE A 221 10.79 12.50 10.39
CA ILE A 221 9.52 13.16 10.73
C ILE A 221 9.36 14.40 9.88
N CYS A 222 8.21 14.54 9.25
CA CYS A 222 7.81 15.72 8.51
C CYS A 222 6.66 16.42 9.25
N GLU A 223 6.89 17.59 9.79
CA GLU A 223 5.84 18.39 10.41
C GLU A 223 5.19 19.33 9.39
N ILE A 224 3.86 19.29 9.32
CA ILE A 224 3.09 20.28 8.55
C ILE A 224 2.59 21.35 9.50
N ASP A 225 3.13 22.56 9.36
CA ASP A 225 2.63 23.75 10.06
C ASP A 225 2.33 24.88 9.07
N ARG A 226 1.12 25.44 9.15
CA ARG A 226 0.65 26.59 8.34
C ARG A 226 0.92 26.41 6.83
N GLY A 227 0.70 25.19 6.33
CA GLY A 227 0.89 24.82 4.92
C GLY A 227 2.33 24.60 4.48
N ARG A 228 3.30 24.69 5.39
CA ARG A 228 4.71 24.40 5.13
C ARG A 228 5.11 23.05 5.71
N LEU A 229 6.10 22.43 5.10
CA LEU A 229 6.64 21.15 5.53
C LEU A 229 8.03 21.35 6.14
N HIS A 230 8.23 20.83 7.34
CA HIS A 230 9.50 20.87 8.06
C HIS A 230 10.00 19.44 8.30
N PRO A 231 11.06 18.99 7.58
CA PRO A 231 11.62 17.68 7.79
C PRO A 231 12.63 17.67 8.94
N TYR A 232 12.58 16.61 9.75
CA TYR A 232 13.52 16.32 10.84
C TYR A 232 14.03 14.92 10.67
N GLU A 233 15.36 14.73 10.75
CA GLU A 233 15.97 13.41 10.75
C GLU A 233 15.85 12.79 12.14
N GLY A 234 15.44 11.52 12.19
CA GLY A 234 15.23 10.77 13.42
C GLY A 234 13.78 10.30 13.58
N ASN A 235 13.52 9.68 14.73
CA ASN A 235 12.18 9.30 15.17
C ASN A 235 11.48 10.46 15.88
N TYR A 236 10.31 10.21 16.47
CA TYR A 236 9.50 11.26 17.10
C TYR A 236 10.05 11.73 18.46
N SER A 237 10.80 10.90 19.21
CA SER A 237 11.36 11.18 20.55
C SER A 237 12.69 11.93 20.51
#